data_2a0cfeb042775e2e4a16c0faf05cc3ba
#
_entry.id   2a0cfeb042775e2e4a16c0faf05cc3ba
#
_cell.length_a   1.000
_cell.length_b   1.000
_cell.length_c   1.000
_cell.angle_alpha   90.00
_cell.angle_beta   90.00
_cell.angle_gamma   90.00
#
_symmetry.space_group_name_H-M   'P 1'
#
loop_
_entity.id
_entity.type
_entity.pdbx_description
1 polymer ?
#
loop_
_entity_poly.entity_id
_entity_poly.type
_entity_poly.pdbx_seq_one_letter_code
_entity_poly.pdbx_strand_id
1 'polypeptide(L)' 'MSKRIALVHAVTAAMAPIADAFRELWPEADCVNILDDALPRDLETSGGLSPQIMTRFEALGAYAAGVGADGL' A
#
# COMPACT_ATOMS: atom_id res chain seq x y z
N MET A 1 4.58 -16.37 15.30
CA MET A 1 4.71 -16.24 13.82
C MET A 1 4.59 -14.80 13.42
N SER A 2 5.36 -14.40 12.46
CA SER A 2 5.31 -13.02 11.95
C SER A 2 4.03 -12.78 11.17
N LYS A 3 3.47 -11.58 11.32
CA LYS A 3 2.38 -11.13 10.48
C LYS A 3 2.94 -10.45 9.24
N ARG A 4 2.34 -10.72 8.09
CA ARG A 4 2.69 -10.04 6.86
C ARG A 4 1.76 -8.86 6.65
N ILE A 5 2.33 -7.67 6.56
CA ILE A 5 1.59 -6.43 6.41
C ILE A 5 1.91 -5.83 5.04
N ALA A 6 0.89 -5.57 4.26
CA ALA A 6 1.04 -4.88 2.98
C ALA A 6 0.96 -3.38 3.22
N LEU A 7 2.00 -2.67 2.78
CA LEU A 7 2.07 -1.22 2.88
C LEU A 7 1.85 -0.65 1.48
N VAL A 8 0.69 -0.06 1.25
CA VAL A 8 0.34 0.49 -0.05
C VAL A 8 0.76 1.95 -0.09
N HIS A 9 1.58 2.30 -1.07
CA HIS A 9 2.14 3.63 -1.23
C HIS A 9 1.71 4.25 -2.55
N ALA A 10 1.53 5.57 -2.55
CA ALA A 10 1.25 6.33 -3.77
C ALA A 10 2.50 7.06 -4.28
N VAL A 11 3.51 7.25 -3.44
CA VAL A 11 4.76 7.92 -3.82
C VAL A 11 5.95 7.12 -3.28
N THR A 12 7.03 7.08 -4.05
CA THR A 12 8.23 6.34 -3.66
C THR A 12 8.89 6.92 -2.39
N ALA A 13 8.81 8.23 -2.20
CA ALA A 13 9.42 8.90 -1.06
C ALA A 13 8.84 8.45 0.29
N ALA A 14 7.63 7.90 0.31
CA ALA A 14 6.99 7.42 1.54
C ALA A 14 7.48 6.06 1.98
N MET A 15 8.12 5.29 1.10
CA MET A 15 8.42 3.87 1.38
C MET A 15 9.48 3.70 2.46
N ALA A 16 10.61 4.37 2.35
CA ALA A 16 11.71 4.19 3.29
C ALA A 16 11.36 4.66 4.71
N PRO A 17 10.77 5.84 4.93
CA PRO A 17 10.39 6.26 6.27
C PRO A 17 9.41 5.31 6.96
N ILE A 18 8.44 4.80 6.21
CA ILE A 18 7.44 3.88 6.76
C ILE A 18 8.08 2.52 7.07
N ALA A 19 8.92 2.01 6.19
CA ALA A 19 9.65 0.77 6.42
C ALA A 19 10.55 0.88 7.65
N ASP A 20 11.24 2.01 7.82
CA ASP A 20 12.08 2.26 8.97
C ASP A 20 11.27 2.31 10.26
N ALA A 21 10.09 2.94 10.24
CA ALA A 21 9.20 2.98 11.40
C ALA A 21 8.76 1.57 11.82
N PHE A 22 8.39 0.72 10.87
CA PHE A 22 8.01 -0.65 11.17
C PHE A 22 9.18 -1.43 11.74
N ARG A 23 10.38 -1.27 11.18
CA ARG A 23 11.57 -1.96 11.67
C ARG A 23 11.89 -1.59 13.11
N GLU A 24 11.66 -0.32 13.48
CA GLU A 24 11.93 0.19 14.81
C GLU A 24 10.83 -0.20 15.81
N LEU A 25 9.57 -0.04 15.42
CA LEU A 25 8.43 -0.19 16.33
C LEU A 25 7.84 -1.60 16.32
N TRP A 26 7.98 -2.32 15.23
CA TRP A 26 7.45 -3.68 15.09
C TRP A 26 8.36 -4.51 14.20
N PRO A 27 9.55 -4.87 14.68
CA PRO A 27 10.54 -5.59 13.87
C PRO A 27 10.09 -6.99 13.43
N GLU A 28 9.13 -7.60 14.11
CA GLU A 28 8.63 -8.93 13.75
C GLU A 28 7.68 -8.90 12.56
N ALA A 29 7.16 -7.73 12.18
CA ALA A 29 6.26 -7.63 11.04
C ALA A 29 7.03 -7.87 9.75
N ASP A 30 6.45 -8.73 8.89
CA ASP A 30 6.96 -8.96 7.53
C ASP A 30 6.25 -7.97 6.61
N CYS A 31 6.92 -6.87 6.27
CA CYS A 31 6.32 -5.80 5.48
C CYS A 31 6.55 -6.03 4.00
N VAL A 32 5.47 -5.98 3.23
CA VAL A 32 5.48 -6.04 1.76
C VAL A 32 5.06 -4.68 1.24
N ASN A 33 5.90 -4.06 0.42
CA ASN A 33 5.61 -2.74 -0.15
C ASN A 33 4.92 -2.89 -1.50
N ILE A 34 3.81 -2.20 -1.66
CA ILE A 34 3.07 -2.11 -2.92
C ILE A 34 3.02 -0.65 -3.31
N LEU A 35 3.51 -0.32 -4.49
CA LEU A 35 3.55 1.06 -4.97
C LEU A 35 2.64 1.21 -6.18
N ASP A 36 1.71 2.16 -6.08
CA ASP A 36 0.92 2.63 -7.23
C ASP A 36 1.24 4.10 -7.44
N ASP A 37 2.32 4.38 -8.16
CA ASP A 37 2.79 5.73 -8.38
C ASP A 37 1.97 6.51 -9.41
N ALA A 38 1.06 5.84 -10.10
CA ALA A 38 0.09 6.49 -10.98
C ALA A 38 -1.12 7.02 -10.22
N LEU A 39 -1.33 6.55 -8.99
CA LEU A 39 -2.53 6.89 -8.21
C LEU A 39 -2.70 8.39 -7.97
N PRO A 40 -1.67 9.16 -7.58
CA PRO A 40 -1.85 10.59 -7.37
C PRO A 40 -2.25 11.32 -8.65
N ARG A 41 -1.66 10.94 -9.79
CA ARG A 41 -2.00 11.54 -11.09
C ARG A 41 -3.44 11.21 -11.50
N ASP A 42 -3.83 9.96 -11.34
CA ASP A 42 -5.16 9.50 -11.73
C ASP A 42 -6.23 10.10 -10.82
N LEU A 43 -5.93 10.28 -9.54
CA LEU A 43 -6.83 10.91 -8.60
C LEU A 43 -7.06 12.39 -8.99
N GLU A 44 -6.00 13.09 -9.38
CA GLU A 44 -6.09 14.48 -9.83
C GLU A 44 -6.91 14.58 -11.11
N THR A 45 -6.65 13.70 -12.08
CA THR A 45 -7.37 13.68 -13.36
C THR A 45 -8.85 13.40 -13.16
N SER A 46 -9.22 12.53 -12.23
CA SER A 46 -10.62 12.19 -11.98
C SER A 46 -11.35 13.21 -11.09
N GLY A 47 -10.62 14.21 -10.57
CA GLY A 47 -11.22 15.23 -9.69
C GLY A 47 -11.48 14.73 -8.28
N GLY A 48 -10.75 13.72 -7.83
CA GLY A 48 -10.92 13.13 -6.51
C GLY A 48 -11.39 11.69 -6.59
N LEU A 49 -12.07 11.22 -5.55
CA LEU A 49 -12.58 9.85 -5.53
C LEU A 49 -13.65 9.66 -6.61
N SER A 50 -13.51 8.60 -7.37
CA SER A 50 -14.39 8.24 -8.47
C SER A 50 -14.57 6.73 -8.48
N PRO A 51 -15.56 6.19 -9.25
CA PRO A 51 -15.69 4.74 -9.37
C PRO A 51 -14.41 4.05 -9.85
N GLN A 52 -13.67 4.69 -10.76
CA GLN A 52 -12.41 4.15 -11.27
C GLN A 52 -11.35 4.08 -10.16
N ILE A 53 -11.26 5.11 -9.32
CA ILE A 53 -10.33 5.13 -8.20
C ILE A 53 -10.71 4.09 -7.16
N MET A 54 -12.00 3.95 -6.86
CA MET A 54 -12.48 2.91 -5.93
C MET A 54 -12.13 1.51 -6.45
N THR A 55 -12.29 1.28 -7.75
CA THR A 55 -11.88 0.02 -8.37
C THR A 55 -10.37 -0.22 -8.22
N ARG A 56 -9.57 0.84 -8.32
CA ARG A 56 -8.13 0.74 -8.11
C ARG A 56 -7.79 0.30 -6.68
N PHE A 57 -8.49 0.86 -5.68
CA PHE A 57 -8.31 0.43 -4.29
C PHE A 57 -8.69 -1.03 -4.09
N GLU A 58 -9.76 -1.48 -4.70
CA GLU A 58 -10.18 -2.88 -4.64
C GLU A 58 -9.11 -3.79 -5.26
N ALA A 59 -8.52 -3.38 -6.38
CA ALA A 59 -7.46 -4.14 -7.04
C ALA A 59 -6.20 -4.23 -6.16
N LEU A 60 -5.84 -3.13 -5.49
CA LEU A 60 -4.70 -3.11 -4.59
C LEU A 60 -4.95 -4.02 -3.38
N GLY A 61 -6.16 -4.00 -2.83
CA GLY A 61 -6.54 -4.89 -1.74
C GLY A 61 -6.51 -6.35 -2.15
N ALA A 62 -6.99 -6.67 -3.35
CA ALA A 62 -6.95 -8.03 -3.88
C ALA A 62 -5.50 -8.51 -4.09
N TYR A 63 -4.63 -7.63 -4.58
CA TYR A 63 -3.21 -7.96 -4.74
C TYR A 63 -2.57 -8.23 -3.37
N ALA A 64 -2.86 -7.40 -2.38
CA ALA A 64 -2.34 -7.60 -1.02
C ALA A 64 -2.78 -8.96 -0.46
N ALA A 65 -4.03 -9.33 -0.65
CA ALA A 65 -4.52 -10.65 -0.24
C ALA A 65 -3.79 -11.76 -0.99
N GLY A 66 -3.52 -11.55 -2.28
CA GLY A 66 -2.83 -12.54 -3.12
C GLY A 66 -1.39 -12.80 -2.70
N VAL A 67 -0.71 -11.83 -2.08
CA VAL A 67 0.64 -12.02 -1.54
C VAL A 67 0.62 -12.53 -0.10
N GLY A 68 -0.54 -12.88 0.42
CA GLY A 68 -0.67 -13.48 1.75
C GLY A 68 -0.60 -12.50 2.89
N ALA A 69 -1.00 -11.25 2.66
CA ALA A 69 -0.99 -10.25 3.73
C ALA A 69 -2.05 -10.54 4.78
N ASP A 70 -1.69 -10.41 6.04
CA ASP A 70 -2.60 -10.50 7.19
C ASP A 70 -3.28 -9.17 7.47
N GLY A 71 -2.69 -8.07 6.98
CA GLY A 71 -3.21 -6.72 7.15
C GLY A 71 -2.71 -5.80 6.05
N LEU A 72 -3.34 -4.65 5.96
CA LEU A 72 -3.09 -3.68 4.90
C LEU A 72 -2.75 -2.33 5.51
#